data_29608b31b4c852b9e2526e36f684b057
#
_entry.id   29608b31b4c852b9e2526e36f684b057
#
_cell.length_a   1.000
_cell.length_b   1.000
_cell.length_c   1.000
_cell.angle_alpha   90.00
_cell.angle_beta   90.00
_cell.angle_gamma   90.00
#
_symmetry.space_group_name_H-M   'P 1'
#
loop_
_entity.id
_entity.type
_entity.pdbx_description
1 polymer ?
#
loop_
_entity_poly.entity_id
_entity_poly.type
_entity_poly.pdbx_seq_one_letter_code
_entity_poly.pdbx_strand_id
1 'polypeptide(L)'
;MPPLAANPLAFTYAVISVADLEQSLALWQERFGLELVARREGSDPGLAKAWGVGAGEIIDQALLRTPGMQQGGVHLVRFRVPGPAVRENAAATDLVPKSVDIATREIQARYDELSAAGYKFRSPIGKFVTDKVVVHEVHMPGPDGVNFVFVEQEGHPEPVSPKGYGVMPQMVAISPDNRLEKAFFESVLGLQETS
;
A
#
# COMPACT_ATOMS: atom_id res chain seq x y z
N MET A 1 -19.02 -16.94 -20.05
CA MET A 1 -18.29 -16.66 -18.79
C MET A 1 -19.32 -16.21 -17.79
N PRO A 2 -19.42 -16.82 -16.60
CA PRO A 2 -20.21 -16.21 -15.54
C PRO A 2 -19.62 -14.83 -15.26
N PRO A 3 -20.45 -13.81 -14.94
CA PRO A 3 -19.92 -12.53 -14.52
C PRO A 3 -19.02 -12.79 -13.32
N LEU A 4 -17.80 -12.25 -13.36
CA LEU A 4 -16.98 -12.14 -12.17
C LEU A 4 -17.87 -11.52 -11.09
N ALA A 5 -18.12 -12.26 -10.03
CA ALA A 5 -18.69 -11.68 -8.83
C ALA A 5 -17.63 -10.66 -8.36
N ALA A 6 -17.77 -9.46 -8.88
CA ALA A 6 -16.93 -8.37 -8.50
C ALA A 6 -17.20 -8.12 -7.02
N ASN A 7 -16.23 -8.39 -6.17
CA ASN A 7 -16.14 -7.62 -4.96
C ASN A 7 -15.59 -6.23 -5.41
N PRO A 8 -16.44 -5.24 -5.63
CA PRO A 8 -16.04 -3.97 -6.25
C PRO A 8 -15.15 -3.11 -5.34
N LEU A 9 -14.83 -3.57 -4.15
CA LEU A 9 -14.26 -2.78 -3.09
C LEU A 9 -12.75 -2.96 -2.93
N ALA A 10 -12.17 -4.00 -3.50
CA ALA A 10 -10.75 -4.26 -3.30
C ALA A 10 -9.96 -3.79 -4.50
N PHE A 11 -9.03 -2.86 -4.30
CA PHE A 11 -8.00 -2.62 -5.28
C PHE A 11 -7.07 -3.84 -5.37
N THR A 12 -6.60 -4.14 -6.57
CA THR A 12 -5.75 -5.31 -6.79
C THR A 12 -4.33 -5.05 -6.30
N TYR A 13 -3.78 -3.89 -6.64
CA TYR A 13 -2.41 -3.50 -6.28
C TYR A 13 -2.30 -1.99 -6.07
N ALA A 14 -1.53 -1.59 -5.05
CA ALA A 14 -0.98 -0.25 -4.96
C ALA A 14 0.26 -0.16 -5.86
N VAL A 15 0.30 0.77 -6.79
CA VAL A 15 1.48 1.01 -7.63
C VAL A 15 2.40 1.98 -6.93
N ILE A 16 3.66 1.59 -6.74
CA ILE A 16 4.68 2.40 -6.07
C ILE A 16 5.86 2.58 -7.03
N SER A 17 6.15 3.83 -7.37
CA SER A 17 7.39 4.17 -8.07
C SER A 17 8.56 4.07 -7.10
N VAL A 18 9.58 3.31 -7.46
CA VAL A 18 10.75 3.06 -6.61
C VAL A 18 12.04 3.52 -7.30
N ALA A 19 12.95 4.09 -6.53
CA ALA A 19 14.28 4.47 -7.03
C ALA A 19 15.20 3.26 -7.19
N ASP A 20 15.10 2.30 -6.27
CA ASP A 20 15.87 1.06 -6.26
C ASP A 20 14.95 -0.13 -6.01
N LEU A 21 14.78 -0.98 -7.04
CA LEU A 21 13.89 -2.14 -6.96
C LEU A 21 14.41 -3.22 -6.01
N GLU A 22 15.73 -3.44 -5.94
CA GLU A 22 16.31 -4.45 -5.05
C GLU A 22 16.16 -4.06 -3.59
N GLN A 23 16.40 -2.80 -3.26
CA GLN A 23 16.16 -2.28 -1.91
C GLN A 23 14.68 -2.43 -1.52
N SER A 24 13.78 -2.14 -2.43
CA SER A 24 12.34 -2.30 -2.20
C SER A 24 11.95 -3.76 -2.05
N LEU A 25 12.51 -4.67 -2.85
CA LEU A 25 12.30 -6.11 -2.70
C LEU A 25 12.81 -6.63 -1.35
N ALA A 26 13.96 -6.18 -0.88
CA ALA A 26 14.47 -6.54 0.44
C ALA A 26 13.49 -6.12 1.56
N LEU A 27 12.83 -4.96 1.44
CA LEU A 27 11.80 -4.55 2.39
C LEU A 27 10.53 -5.41 2.28
N TRP A 28 9.95 -5.47 1.09
CA TRP A 28 8.64 -6.09 0.91
C TRP A 28 8.68 -7.61 0.98
N GLN A 29 9.67 -8.24 0.40
CA GLN A 29 9.80 -9.69 0.36
C GLN A 29 10.56 -10.23 1.57
N GLU A 30 11.76 -9.71 1.85
CA GLU A 30 12.59 -10.29 2.90
C GLU A 30 12.14 -9.87 4.30
N ARG A 31 11.77 -8.60 4.50
CA ARG A 31 11.35 -8.12 5.81
C ARG A 31 9.87 -8.34 6.08
N PHE A 32 8.98 -7.96 5.17
CA PHE A 32 7.54 -8.14 5.36
C PHE A 32 7.04 -9.53 4.97
N GLY A 33 7.83 -10.30 4.23
CA GLY A 33 7.50 -11.69 3.87
C GLY A 33 6.41 -11.79 2.81
N LEU A 34 6.25 -10.77 1.95
CA LEU A 34 5.34 -10.84 0.82
C LEU A 34 5.88 -11.79 -0.25
N GLU A 35 4.97 -12.45 -0.95
CA GLU A 35 5.28 -13.34 -2.05
C GLU A 35 5.54 -12.54 -3.32
N LEU A 36 6.69 -12.76 -3.96
CA LEU A 36 6.98 -12.25 -5.30
C LEU A 36 6.18 -13.07 -6.32
N VAL A 37 5.18 -12.43 -6.92
CA VAL A 37 4.28 -13.06 -7.90
C VAL A 37 4.86 -13.05 -9.30
N ALA A 38 5.46 -11.92 -9.67
CA ALA A 38 6.06 -11.72 -10.97
C ALA A 38 7.15 -10.65 -10.89
N ARG A 39 8.17 -10.81 -11.72
CA ARG A 39 9.20 -9.80 -11.96
C ARG A 39 9.42 -9.67 -13.45
N ARG A 40 9.64 -8.47 -13.90
CA ARG A 40 10.02 -8.19 -15.29
C ARG A 40 11.17 -7.20 -15.29
N GLU A 41 12.26 -7.62 -15.90
CA GLU A 41 13.41 -6.76 -16.19
C GLU A 41 13.28 -6.20 -17.61
N GLY A 42 13.74 -4.97 -17.78
CA GLY A 42 13.67 -4.27 -19.05
C GLY A 42 12.32 -3.58 -19.29
N SER A 43 12.19 -2.99 -20.47
CA SER A 43 11.04 -2.16 -20.81
C SER A 43 9.73 -2.94 -20.92
N ASP A 44 8.64 -2.25 -20.57
CA ASP A 44 7.26 -2.72 -20.78
C ASP A 44 6.48 -1.72 -21.65
N PRO A 45 6.56 -1.87 -22.98
CA PRO A 45 5.86 -0.95 -23.88
C PRO A 45 4.35 -0.98 -23.73
N GLY A 46 3.77 -2.12 -23.32
CA GLY A 46 2.33 -2.26 -23.09
C GLY A 46 1.87 -1.44 -21.92
N LEU A 47 2.54 -1.59 -20.78
CA LEU A 47 2.25 -0.82 -19.58
C LEU A 47 2.55 0.67 -19.77
N ALA A 48 3.68 1.00 -20.39
CA ALA A 48 4.06 2.37 -20.72
C ALA A 48 2.98 3.07 -21.56
N LYS A 49 2.45 2.38 -22.61
CA LYS A 49 1.34 2.89 -23.41
C LYS A 49 0.07 3.09 -22.58
N ALA A 50 -0.27 2.14 -21.71
CA ALA A 50 -1.45 2.24 -20.84
C ALA A 50 -1.38 3.43 -19.89
N TRP A 51 -0.19 3.78 -19.42
CA TRP A 51 0.03 4.90 -18.50
C TRP A 51 0.40 6.22 -19.20
N GLY A 52 0.51 6.23 -20.52
CA GLY A 52 0.86 7.43 -21.27
C GLY A 52 2.30 7.89 -21.11
N VAL A 53 3.21 6.99 -20.75
CA VAL A 53 4.65 7.26 -20.62
C VAL A 53 5.42 6.70 -21.82
N GLY A 54 6.66 7.14 -22.02
CA GLY A 54 7.51 6.66 -23.12
C GLY A 54 7.81 5.16 -23.01
N ALA A 55 7.87 4.48 -24.14
CA ALA A 55 8.05 3.01 -24.20
C ALA A 55 9.30 2.47 -23.47
N GLY A 56 10.33 3.30 -23.29
CA GLY A 56 11.55 2.95 -22.55
C GLY A 56 11.65 3.51 -21.14
N GLU A 57 10.61 4.16 -20.64
CA GLU A 57 10.62 4.80 -19.33
C GLU A 57 10.53 3.79 -18.18
N ILE A 58 9.73 2.75 -18.32
CA ILE A 58 9.67 1.65 -17.35
C ILE A 58 10.83 0.70 -17.65
N ILE A 59 11.71 0.50 -16.68
CA ILE A 59 12.94 -0.29 -16.87
C ILE A 59 13.03 -1.54 -16.01
N ASP A 60 12.18 -1.65 -14.98
CA ASP A 60 12.13 -2.80 -14.10
C ASP A 60 10.85 -2.76 -13.27
N GLN A 61 10.30 -3.93 -12.91
CA GLN A 61 9.08 -4.00 -12.11
C GLN A 61 8.93 -5.33 -11.38
N ALA A 62 8.23 -5.30 -10.26
CA ALA A 62 7.91 -6.48 -9.47
C ALA A 62 6.52 -6.39 -8.86
N LEU A 63 5.84 -7.52 -8.80
CA LEU A 63 4.50 -7.67 -8.27
C LEU A 63 4.55 -8.55 -7.04
N LEU A 64 4.11 -8.04 -5.89
CA LEU A 64 4.12 -8.78 -4.62
C LEU A 64 2.73 -8.80 -3.99
N ARG A 65 2.43 -9.86 -3.24
CA ARG A 65 1.17 -10.04 -2.50
C ARG A 65 1.43 -10.61 -1.11
N THR A 66 0.48 -10.38 -0.23
CA THR A 66 0.39 -11.20 0.99
C THR A 66 0.16 -12.66 0.60
N PRO A 67 0.93 -13.62 1.13
CA PRO A 67 0.77 -15.04 0.78
C PRO A 67 -0.67 -15.51 0.92
N GLY A 68 -1.16 -16.21 -0.11
CA GLY A 68 -2.53 -16.72 -0.16
C GLY A 68 -3.61 -15.72 -0.55
N MET A 69 -3.29 -14.43 -0.68
CA MET A 69 -4.24 -13.40 -1.09
C MET A 69 -4.24 -13.21 -2.61
N GLN A 70 -5.40 -12.86 -3.16
CA GLN A 70 -5.55 -12.52 -4.58
C GLN A 70 -5.60 -11.01 -4.83
N GLN A 71 -5.82 -10.22 -3.80
CA GLN A 71 -6.00 -8.78 -3.82
C GLN A 71 -5.17 -8.14 -2.70
N GLY A 72 -4.99 -6.82 -2.74
CA GLY A 72 -4.20 -6.12 -1.74
C GLY A 72 -2.71 -6.49 -1.86
N GLY A 73 -2.09 -6.10 -2.97
CA GLY A 73 -0.67 -6.26 -3.19
C GLY A 73 0.01 -4.95 -3.53
N VAL A 74 1.29 -5.02 -3.85
CA VAL A 74 2.08 -3.90 -4.34
C VAL A 74 2.68 -4.23 -5.71
N HIS A 75 2.64 -3.25 -6.60
CA HIS A 75 3.33 -3.26 -7.87
C HIS A 75 4.44 -2.22 -7.81
N LEU A 76 5.67 -2.68 -7.62
CA LEU A 76 6.86 -1.83 -7.59
C LEU A 76 7.31 -1.57 -9.01
N VAL A 77 7.51 -0.32 -9.38
CA VAL A 77 7.90 0.07 -10.74
C VAL A 77 9.06 1.04 -10.68
N ARG A 78 10.15 0.70 -11.34
CA ARG A 78 11.31 1.57 -11.49
C ARG A 78 11.32 2.24 -12.85
N PHE A 79 11.35 3.56 -12.83
CA PHE A 79 11.47 4.38 -14.03
C PHE A 79 12.94 4.69 -14.34
N ARG A 80 13.23 4.92 -15.63
CA ARG A 80 14.57 5.27 -16.11
C ARG A 80 15.10 6.56 -15.47
N VAL A 81 14.25 7.55 -15.38
CA VAL A 81 14.55 8.82 -14.71
C VAL A 81 13.70 8.86 -13.44
N PRO A 82 14.32 8.78 -12.27
CA PRO A 82 13.59 8.89 -11.01
C PRO A 82 13.01 10.29 -10.87
N GLY A 83 11.74 10.35 -10.47
CA GLY A 83 11.11 11.58 -10.03
C GLY A 83 11.43 11.90 -8.56
N PRO A 84 10.95 13.02 -8.04
CA PRO A 84 11.00 13.30 -6.60
C PRO A 84 10.18 12.27 -5.83
N ALA A 85 10.51 12.07 -4.56
CA ALA A 85 9.73 11.22 -3.67
C ALA A 85 8.29 11.76 -3.57
N VAL A 86 7.29 10.87 -3.66
CA VAL A 86 5.87 11.23 -3.83
C VAL A 86 5.34 12.19 -2.77
N ARG A 87 5.90 12.19 -1.57
CA ARG A 87 5.50 13.09 -0.49
C ARG A 87 6.65 13.98 0.00
N GLU A 88 7.62 14.23 -0.86
CA GLU A 88 8.70 15.15 -0.53
C GLU A 88 8.15 16.54 -0.22
N ASN A 89 8.42 17.02 0.99
CA ASN A 89 7.90 18.30 1.52
C ASN A 89 6.36 18.38 1.63
N ALA A 90 5.63 17.27 1.52
CA ALA A 90 4.18 17.27 1.61
C ALA A 90 3.68 17.52 3.03
N ALA A 91 2.69 18.39 3.16
CA ALA A 91 1.94 18.58 4.39
C ALA A 91 0.97 17.39 4.65
N ALA A 92 0.53 17.25 5.89
CA ALA A 92 -0.43 16.20 6.26
C ALA A 92 -1.80 16.37 5.57
N THR A 93 -2.11 17.58 5.13
CA THR A 93 -3.38 17.97 4.50
C THR A 93 -3.32 18.04 2.97
N ASP A 94 -2.18 17.70 2.34
CA ASP A 94 -2.09 17.72 0.90
C ASP A 94 -2.98 16.64 0.27
N LEU A 95 -3.63 17.02 -0.84
CA LEU A 95 -4.61 16.19 -1.55
C LEU A 95 -3.92 15.13 -2.40
N VAL A 96 -3.53 14.05 -1.78
CA VAL A 96 -2.85 12.91 -2.43
C VAL A 96 -3.25 11.60 -1.74
N PRO A 97 -3.04 10.46 -2.38
CA PRO A 97 -3.00 9.19 -1.66
C PRO A 97 -2.02 9.29 -0.49
N LYS A 98 -2.52 9.05 0.72
CA LYS A 98 -1.78 9.35 1.95
C LYS A 98 -0.84 8.22 2.35
N SER A 99 -1.33 6.99 2.27
CA SER A 99 -0.61 5.83 2.81
C SER A 99 -0.97 4.54 2.10
N VAL A 100 -0.09 3.56 2.28
CA VAL A 100 -0.38 2.14 2.06
C VAL A 100 -0.52 1.51 3.44
N ASP A 101 -1.66 0.90 3.69
CA ASP A 101 -1.96 0.29 4.96
C ASP A 101 -1.43 -1.15 4.99
N ILE A 102 -0.73 -1.47 6.05
CA ILE A 102 -0.06 -2.75 6.28
C ILE A 102 -0.71 -3.41 7.50
N ALA A 103 -1.47 -4.46 7.25
CA ALA A 103 -1.95 -5.31 8.34
C ALA A 103 -0.77 -5.87 9.12
N THR A 104 -0.86 -5.85 10.43
CA THR A 104 0.17 -6.43 11.30
C THR A 104 -0.44 -7.40 12.30
N ARG A 105 0.35 -8.38 12.68
CA ARG A 105 0.10 -9.22 13.85
C ARG A 105 1.14 -8.90 14.91
N GLU A 106 0.69 -8.69 16.16
CA GLU A 106 1.56 -8.29 17.27
C GLU A 106 2.27 -6.97 16.97
N ILE A 107 1.50 -5.92 16.75
CA ILE A 107 2.00 -4.61 16.27
C ILE A 107 3.14 -4.05 17.13
N GLN A 108 3.13 -4.29 18.46
CA GLN A 108 4.23 -3.87 19.32
C GLN A 108 5.54 -4.59 18.96
N ALA A 109 5.49 -5.90 18.71
CA ALA A 109 6.66 -6.65 18.30
C ALA A 109 7.20 -6.18 16.94
N ARG A 110 6.31 -5.85 16.00
CA ARG A 110 6.68 -5.28 14.69
C ARG A 110 7.28 -3.88 14.81
N TYR A 111 6.73 -3.07 15.70
CA TYR A 111 7.30 -1.76 16.01
C TYR A 111 8.73 -1.87 16.56
N ASP A 112 8.93 -2.75 17.53
CA ASP A 112 10.25 -2.97 18.17
C ASP A 112 11.26 -3.54 17.16
N GLU A 113 10.86 -4.53 16.37
CA GLU A 113 11.68 -5.12 15.30
C GLU A 113 12.15 -4.09 14.27
N LEU A 114 11.23 -3.28 13.76
CA LEU A 114 11.55 -2.25 12.76
C LEU A 114 12.39 -1.13 13.37
N SER A 115 12.10 -0.73 14.62
CA SER A 115 12.91 0.25 15.34
C SER A 115 14.34 -0.23 15.56
N ALA A 116 14.53 -1.49 15.94
CA ALA A 116 15.85 -2.11 16.08
C ALA A 116 16.60 -2.20 14.74
N ALA A 117 15.88 -2.35 13.64
CA ALA A 117 16.45 -2.33 12.29
C ALA A 117 16.75 -0.90 11.76
N GLY A 118 16.51 0.13 12.58
CA GLY A 118 16.85 1.52 12.26
C GLY A 118 15.72 2.34 11.62
N TYR A 119 14.54 1.75 11.40
CA TYR A 119 13.38 2.50 10.91
C TYR A 119 12.87 3.46 11.98
N LYS A 120 12.34 4.60 11.55
CA LYS A 120 11.84 5.65 12.43
C LYS A 120 10.34 5.79 12.26
N PHE A 121 9.61 5.65 13.33
CA PHE A 121 8.17 5.91 13.36
C PHE A 121 7.88 7.38 13.64
N ARG A 122 6.72 7.87 13.19
CA ARG A 122 6.30 9.27 13.39
C ARG A 122 5.74 9.50 14.79
N SER A 123 5.27 8.45 15.44
CA SER A 123 4.65 8.50 16.78
C SER A 123 4.79 7.14 17.46
N PRO A 124 4.49 7.03 18.75
CA PRO A 124 4.14 5.76 19.38
C PRO A 124 2.90 5.14 18.73
N ILE A 125 2.66 3.85 19.02
CA ILE A 125 1.44 3.15 18.60
C ILE A 125 0.24 3.85 19.24
N GLY A 126 -0.69 4.31 18.39
CA GLY A 126 -1.99 4.83 18.80
C GLY A 126 -3.02 3.72 18.98
N LYS A 127 -3.99 3.95 19.87
CA LYS A 127 -5.16 3.09 20.03
C LYS A 127 -6.42 3.87 19.72
N PHE A 128 -7.21 3.37 18.79
CA PHE A 128 -8.48 3.96 18.40
C PHE A 128 -9.60 2.96 18.72
N VAL A 129 -10.68 3.45 19.25
CA VAL A 129 -11.87 2.64 19.55
C VAL A 129 -13.01 3.19 18.72
N THR A 130 -13.52 2.38 17.82
CA THR A 130 -14.76 2.63 17.11
C THR A 130 -15.87 1.84 17.77
N ASP A 131 -17.13 2.06 17.39
CA ASP A 131 -18.29 1.34 17.98
C ASP A 131 -18.17 -0.18 17.89
N LYS A 132 -17.35 -0.70 16.99
CA LYS A 132 -17.29 -2.12 16.65
C LYS A 132 -15.91 -2.75 16.78
N VAL A 133 -14.84 -1.96 16.68
CA VAL A 133 -13.48 -2.47 16.54
C VAL A 133 -12.50 -1.61 17.34
N VAL A 134 -11.54 -2.26 17.96
CA VAL A 134 -10.35 -1.62 18.52
C VAL A 134 -9.21 -1.76 17.51
N VAL A 135 -8.64 -0.64 17.12
CA VAL A 135 -7.56 -0.54 16.15
C VAL A 135 -6.31 0.02 16.81
N HIS A 136 -5.20 -0.67 16.63
CA HIS A 136 -3.88 -0.16 16.96
C HIS A 136 -3.18 0.25 15.67
N GLU A 137 -2.59 1.44 15.65
CA GLU A 137 -2.04 2.03 14.44
C GLU A 137 -0.75 2.80 14.72
N VAL A 138 0.20 2.71 13.78
CA VAL A 138 1.41 3.53 13.81
C VAL A 138 1.91 3.85 12.40
N HIS A 139 2.40 5.07 12.20
CA HIS A 139 2.89 5.57 10.93
C HIS A 139 4.41 5.51 10.85
N MET A 140 4.91 5.06 9.70
CA MET A 140 6.32 5.00 9.37
C MET A 140 6.57 5.56 7.97
N PRO A 141 7.53 6.50 7.80
CA PRO A 141 8.00 6.85 6.46
C PRO A 141 8.70 5.63 5.85
N GLY A 142 8.18 5.18 4.72
CA GLY A 142 8.82 4.16 3.92
C GLY A 142 9.82 4.74 2.91
N PRO A 143 10.55 3.90 2.18
CA PRO A 143 11.35 4.33 1.06
C PRO A 143 10.48 5.00 -0.02
N ASP A 144 11.11 5.79 -0.87
CA ASP A 144 10.48 6.45 -2.02
C ASP A 144 9.33 7.41 -1.65
N GLY A 145 9.29 7.89 -0.39
CA GLY A 145 8.28 8.85 0.08
C GLY A 145 6.92 8.23 0.38
N VAL A 146 6.77 6.93 0.28
CA VAL A 146 5.53 6.24 0.67
C VAL A 146 5.38 6.29 2.18
N ASN A 147 4.20 6.62 2.67
CA ASN A 147 3.88 6.50 4.09
C ASN A 147 3.23 5.15 4.34
N PHE A 148 3.79 4.36 5.25
CA PHE A 148 3.19 3.12 5.73
C PHE A 148 2.39 3.37 7.00
N VAL A 149 1.23 2.76 7.06
CA VAL A 149 0.42 2.70 8.27
C VAL A 149 0.31 1.24 8.67
N PHE A 150 0.94 0.89 9.78
CA PHE A 150 0.81 -0.46 10.34
C PHE A 150 -0.44 -0.50 11.19
N VAL A 151 -1.28 -1.50 10.95
CA VAL A 151 -2.61 -1.62 11.54
C VAL A 151 -2.82 -3.01 12.11
N GLU A 152 -3.27 -3.09 13.35
CA GLU A 152 -3.77 -4.31 13.98
C GLU A 152 -5.18 -4.09 14.51
N GLN A 153 -6.12 -4.95 14.12
CA GLN A 153 -7.50 -4.91 14.57
C GLN A 153 -7.77 -6.03 15.57
N GLU A 154 -8.21 -5.67 16.77
CA GLU A 154 -8.56 -6.66 17.80
C GLU A 154 -9.82 -7.43 17.36
N GLY A 155 -9.75 -8.78 17.42
CA GLY A 155 -10.87 -9.64 17.07
C GLY A 155 -11.14 -9.82 15.56
N HIS A 156 -10.50 -9.09 14.71
CA HIS A 156 -10.64 -9.16 13.25
C HIS A 156 -9.27 -9.16 12.55
N PRO A 157 -8.46 -10.23 12.73
CA PRO A 157 -7.14 -10.26 12.18
C PRO A 157 -7.17 -10.34 10.65
N GLU A 158 -6.55 -9.37 10.00
CA GLU A 158 -6.31 -9.40 8.57
C GLU A 158 -5.27 -10.48 8.19
N PRO A 159 -5.31 -10.99 6.96
CA PRO A 159 -4.30 -11.91 6.46
C PRO A 159 -2.91 -11.29 6.49
N VAL A 160 -1.95 -12.03 7.01
CA VAL A 160 -0.54 -11.62 7.06
C VAL A 160 0.38 -12.75 6.63
N SER A 161 1.58 -12.40 6.22
CA SER A 161 2.69 -13.32 5.96
C SER A 161 3.12 -14.05 7.24
N PRO A 162 3.96 -15.09 7.15
CA PRO A 162 4.58 -15.70 8.32
C PRO A 162 5.41 -14.72 9.18
N LYS A 163 5.78 -13.57 8.62
CA LYS A 163 6.48 -12.50 9.33
C LYS A 163 5.56 -11.49 10.03
N GLY A 164 4.25 -11.68 9.91
CA GLY A 164 3.26 -10.87 10.59
C GLY A 164 2.91 -9.56 9.87
N TYR A 165 3.16 -9.45 8.56
CA TYR A 165 2.80 -8.29 7.74
C TYR A 165 1.95 -8.69 6.55
N GLY A 166 1.00 -7.87 6.18
CA GLY A 166 0.18 -8.05 4.98
C GLY A 166 -0.28 -6.71 4.42
N VAL A 167 -0.44 -6.60 3.11
CA VAL A 167 -0.99 -5.40 2.49
C VAL A 167 -2.51 -5.42 2.61
N MET A 168 -3.08 -4.41 3.24
CA MET A 168 -4.52 -4.25 3.31
C MET A 168 -5.07 -3.79 1.95
N PRO A 169 -6.22 -4.31 1.50
CA PRO A 169 -6.84 -3.91 0.25
C PRO A 169 -7.60 -2.58 0.40
N GLN A 170 -6.95 -1.60 1.01
CA GLN A 170 -7.48 -0.26 1.23
C GLN A 170 -6.39 0.79 1.04
N MET A 171 -6.81 2.00 0.74
CA MET A 171 -5.95 3.15 0.58
C MET A 171 -6.61 4.37 1.21
N VAL A 172 -5.83 5.16 1.94
CA VAL A 172 -6.29 6.41 2.51
C VAL A 172 -5.92 7.56 1.57
N ALA A 173 -6.89 8.39 1.25
CA ALA A 173 -6.69 9.64 0.52
C ALA A 173 -7.24 10.82 1.31
N ILE A 174 -6.63 11.98 1.12
CA ILE A 174 -7.12 13.24 1.67
C ILE A 174 -8.00 13.90 0.61
N SER A 175 -9.20 14.28 0.99
CA SER A 175 -10.17 14.96 0.14
C SER A 175 -10.53 16.36 0.70
N PRO A 176 -10.73 17.36 -0.16
CA PRO A 176 -11.18 18.69 0.27
C PRO A 176 -12.66 18.70 0.66
N ASP A 177 -13.48 17.80 0.13
CA ASP A 177 -14.90 17.65 0.45
C ASP A 177 -15.33 16.17 0.37
N ASN A 178 -15.42 15.54 1.53
CA ASN A 178 -15.79 14.13 1.65
C ASN A 178 -17.18 13.81 1.06
N ARG A 179 -18.10 14.77 1.01
CA ARG A 179 -19.45 14.54 0.46
C ARG A 179 -19.40 14.42 -1.06
N LEU A 180 -18.59 15.24 -1.72
CA LEU A 180 -18.39 15.16 -3.18
C LEU A 180 -17.67 13.88 -3.56
N GLU A 181 -16.62 13.52 -2.82
CA GLU A 181 -15.88 12.27 -3.02
C GLU A 181 -16.80 11.06 -2.82
N LYS A 182 -17.54 11.01 -1.71
CA LYS A 182 -18.53 9.95 -1.46
C LYS A 182 -19.53 9.84 -2.61
N ALA A 183 -20.12 10.95 -3.05
CA ALA A 183 -21.06 10.94 -4.16
C ALA A 183 -20.44 10.41 -5.46
N PHE A 184 -19.17 10.72 -5.72
CA PHE A 184 -18.43 10.19 -6.87
C PHE A 184 -18.24 8.68 -6.74
N PHE A 185 -17.72 8.20 -5.60
CA PHE A 185 -17.49 6.78 -5.38
C PHE A 185 -18.78 5.96 -5.45
N GLU A 186 -19.88 6.47 -4.90
CA GLU A 186 -21.17 5.78 -4.94
C GLU A 186 -21.81 5.81 -6.34
N SER A 187 -21.90 6.99 -6.97
CA SER A 187 -22.68 7.14 -8.21
C SER A 187 -21.92 6.72 -9.47
N VAL A 188 -20.58 6.86 -9.49
CA VAL A 188 -19.74 6.55 -10.66
C VAL A 188 -19.11 5.17 -10.57
N LEU A 189 -18.60 4.82 -9.39
CA LEU A 189 -17.89 3.54 -9.18
C LEU A 189 -18.79 2.47 -8.57
N GLY A 190 -20.01 2.80 -8.12
CA GLY A 190 -20.95 1.86 -7.52
C GLY A 190 -20.50 1.31 -6.16
N LEU A 191 -19.60 2.01 -5.46
CA LEU A 191 -19.15 1.63 -4.14
C LEU A 191 -20.22 1.93 -3.09
N GLN A 192 -20.14 1.30 -1.94
CA GLN A 192 -21.05 1.51 -0.84
C GLN A 192 -20.29 1.96 0.40
N GLU A 193 -20.87 2.89 1.15
CA GLU A 193 -20.33 3.26 2.44
C GLU A 193 -20.43 2.07 3.41
N THR A 194 -19.34 1.77 4.08
CA THR A 194 -19.32 0.81 5.17
C THR A 194 -19.41 1.57 6.49
N SER A 195 -20.46 1.29 7.26
CA SER A 195 -20.67 1.86 8.62
C SER A 195 -19.82 1.14 9.66
#